data_42f26f278229d6ed97cb0c4cce95f07c
#
_entry.id   42f26f278229d6ed97cb0c4cce95f07c
#
_cell.length_a   1.000
_cell.length_b   1.000
_cell.length_c   1.000
_cell.angle_alpha   90.00
_cell.angle_beta   90.00
_cell.angle_gamma   90.00
#
_symmetry.space_group_name_H-M   'P 1'
#
loop_
_entity.id
_entity.type
_entity.pdbx_description
1 polymer ?
#
loop_
_entity_poly.entity_id
_entity_poly.type
_entity_poly.pdbx_seq_one_letter_code
_entity_poly.pdbx_strand_id
1 'polypeptide(L)'
;MKKHVILSILGILVLCGCDRTIWDTSRGNMSVSFRVDGTRYICAEKNEFMESPLRLSFYDATFLDFHVDGFDRKTGEDKGCLTFTVSDKKPIVTGKRYNLRYYSGSAEDRVAEPPVFFAEFNGYRSTSGWVKLRSIKPYKDKEGYKIISGNFEFEARNAAGRTIKITNGTFDGIY
;
A
#
# COMPACT_ATOMS: atom_id res chain seq x y z
N MET A 1 -20.94 -48.67 35.40
CA MET A 1 -20.25 -48.56 34.13
C MET A 1 -20.32 -47.09 33.68
N LYS A 2 -19.29 -46.30 33.97
CA LYS A 2 -19.21 -44.90 33.57
C LYS A 2 -18.39 -44.87 32.27
N LYS A 3 -19.07 -44.62 31.16
CA LYS A 3 -18.40 -44.44 29.84
C LYS A 3 -17.81 -43.04 29.78
N HIS A 4 -16.52 -43.00 29.65
CA HIS A 4 -15.73 -41.79 29.39
C HIS A 4 -16.11 -41.21 28.03
N VAL A 5 -16.81 -40.10 28.04
CA VAL A 5 -16.87 -39.22 26.89
C VAL A 5 -15.66 -38.28 27.00
N ILE A 6 -14.54 -38.75 26.54
CA ILE A 6 -13.40 -37.90 26.23
C ILE A 6 -13.77 -37.23 24.94
N LEU A 7 -14.47 -36.11 25.09
CA LEU A 7 -14.77 -35.24 24.02
C LEU A 7 -13.45 -34.62 23.57
N SER A 8 -13.01 -35.08 22.42
CA SER A 8 -11.88 -34.55 21.70
C SER A 8 -12.13 -33.09 21.33
N ILE A 9 -11.86 -32.19 22.27
CA ILE A 9 -11.65 -30.78 22.00
C ILE A 9 -10.21 -30.65 21.51
N LEU A 10 -9.89 -31.47 20.52
CA LEU A 10 -8.60 -31.36 19.85
C LEU A 10 -8.86 -30.71 18.50
N GLY A 11 -8.43 -29.47 18.40
CA GLY A 11 -7.95 -28.97 17.14
C GLY A 11 -8.93 -28.27 16.24
N ILE A 12 -9.61 -27.27 16.72
CA ILE A 12 -9.72 -26.04 15.92
C ILE A 12 -8.69 -25.06 16.48
N LEU A 13 -7.44 -25.44 16.49
CA LEU A 13 -6.39 -24.54 16.17
C LEU A 13 -6.68 -24.16 14.71
N VAL A 14 -7.63 -23.27 14.53
CA VAL A 14 -7.63 -22.39 13.38
C VAL A 14 -6.21 -21.87 13.34
N LEU A 15 -5.46 -22.43 12.42
CA LEU A 15 -4.28 -21.78 11.87
C LEU A 15 -4.80 -20.47 11.28
N CYS A 16 -5.13 -19.51 12.15
CA CYS A 16 -4.91 -18.11 11.85
C CYS A 16 -3.43 -18.08 11.53
N GLY A 17 -3.11 -18.48 10.31
CA GLY A 17 -1.84 -18.18 9.72
C GLY A 17 -1.71 -16.69 9.99
N CYS A 18 -0.94 -16.36 11.01
CA CYS A 18 -0.45 -15.02 11.17
C CYS A 18 0.25 -14.76 9.84
N ASP A 19 -0.51 -14.19 8.91
CA ASP A 19 0.04 -13.46 7.78
C ASP A 19 0.73 -12.25 8.44
N ARG A 20 1.77 -12.57 9.21
CA ARG A 20 2.72 -11.59 9.71
C ARG A 20 3.30 -11.01 8.44
N THR A 21 2.67 -9.93 8.03
CA THR A 21 3.24 -9.08 7.03
C THR A 21 4.59 -8.66 7.59
N ILE A 22 5.62 -9.38 7.14
CA ILE A 22 7.05 -9.19 7.49
C ILE A 22 7.44 -7.69 7.36
N TRP A 23 6.57 -6.90 6.83
CA TRP A 23 6.73 -5.54 6.33
C TRP A 23 6.09 -4.45 7.21
N ASP A 24 5.54 -4.80 8.36
CA ASP A 24 4.92 -3.83 9.27
C ASP A 24 5.95 -3.17 10.21
N THR A 25 7.13 -2.88 9.71
CA THR A 25 8.22 -2.48 10.58
C THR A 25 8.45 -0.98 10.65
N SER A 26 7.92 -0.17 9.73
CA SER A 26 8.26 1.26 9.62
C SER A 26 9.77 1.49 9.73
N ARG A 27 10.55 0.69 9.01
CA ARG A 27 12.02 0.70 9.03
C ARG A 27 12.63 1.36 7.81
N GLY A 28 11.82 1.73 6.81
CA GLY A 28 12.31 2.25 5.53
C GLY A 28 12.79 1.14 4.59
N ASN A 29 12.15 -0.01 4.62
CA ASN A 29 12.56 -1.17 3.80
C ASN A 29 12.22 -1.02 2.31
N MET A 30 11.74 0.14 1.87
CA MET A 30 11.32 0.37 0.48
C MET A 30 10.44 -0.77 -0.04
N SER A 31 9.32 -1.01 0.64
CA SER A 31 8.49 -2.17 0.40
C SER A 31 7.01 -1.85 0.37
N VAL A 32 6.28 -2.60 -0.45
CA VAL A 32 4.82 -2.58 -0.49
C VAL A 32 4.29 -4.00 -0.59
N SER A 33 3.18 -4.27 0.05
CA SER A 33 2.43 -5.50 -0.15
C SER A 33 0.93 -5.22 -0.16
N PHE A 34 0.19 -5.93 -0.98
CA PHE A 34 -1.27 -5.81 -1.09
C PHE A 34 -1.86 -7.07 -1.73
N ARG A 35 -3.19 -7.15 -1.77
CA ARG A 35 -3.90 -8.20 -2.51
C ARG A 35 -4.80 -7.56 -3.56
N VAL A 36 -4.85 -8.16 -4.75
CA VAL A 36 -5.79 -7.84 -5.82
C VAL A 36 -6.71 -9.03 -5.98
N ASP A 37 -7.99 -8.86 -5.68
CA ASP A 37 -8.99 -9.94 -5.70
C ASP A 37 -8.51 -11.21 -4.97
N GLY A 38 -7.84 -11.03 -3.82
CA GLY A 38 -7.28 -12.10 -3.01
C GLY A 38 -5.87 -12.54 -3.39
N THR A 39 -5.40 -12.30 -4.61
CA THR A 39 -4.02 -12.62 -5.03
C THR A 39 -3.03 -11.65 -4.42
N ARG A 40 -1.97 -12.16 -3.81
CA ARG A 40 -0.95 -11.36 -3.12
C ARG A 40 0.10 -10.82 -4.07
N TYR A 41 0.39 -9.53 -3.93
CA TYR A 41 1.47 -8.82 -4.59
C TYR A 41 2.46 -8.31 -3.54
N ILE A 42 3.73 -8.42 -3.82
CA ILE A 42 4.80 -7.90 -2.97
C ILE A 42 5.84 -7.27 -3.86
N CYS A 43 6.18 -6.03 -3.54
CA CYS A 43 7.32 -5.35 -4.08
C CYS A 43 8.24 -4.96 -2.93
N ALA A 44 9.52 -5.25 -3.05
CA ALA A 44 10.55 -4.85 -2.09
C ALA A 44 11.86 -4.71 -2.84
N GLU A 45 12.69 -3.81 -2.37
CA GLU A 45 14.03 -3.64 -2.89
C GLU A 45 14.78 -4.97 -2.93
N LYS A 46 15.33 -5.32 -4.07
CA LYS A 46 15.95 -6.62 -4.27
C LYS A 46 17.46 -6.61 -4.07
N ASN A 47 18.12 -5.50 -4.36
CA ASN A 47 19.60 -5.35 -4.29
C ASN A 47 20.00 -3.87 -4.37
N GLU A 48 21.16 -3.54 -3.82
CA GLU A 48 21.77 -2.21 -3.82
C GLU A 48 22.08 -1.63 -5.22
N PHE A 49 21.98 -2.42 -6.28
CA PHE A 49 22.33 -2.05 -7.66
C PHE A 49 21.13 -1.86 -8.59
N MET A 50 19.91 -2.15 -8.17
CA MET A 50 18.72 -1.89 -8.96
C MET A 50 18.00 -0.64 -8.45
N GLU A 51 17.53 0.20 -9.37
CA GLU A 51 16.60 1.28 -9.00
C GLU A 51 15.47 0.71 -8.17
N SER A 52 15.20 1.33 -7.02
CA SER A 52 14.11 0.88 -6.16
C SER A 52 12.81 0.91 -6.96
N PRO A 53 12.06 -0.22 -7.00
CA PRO A 53 10.77 -0.26 -7.66
C PRO A 53 9.74 0.64 -6.98
N LEU A 54 10.05 1.14 -5.79
CA LEU A 54 9.23 2.04 -5.01
C LEU A 54 9.79 3.46 -5.11
N ARG A 55 8.97 4.39 -5.58
CA ARG A 55 9.22 5.83 -5.56
C ARG A 55 8.22 6.49 -4.63
N LEU A 56 8.74 7.28 -3.72
CA LEU A 56 7.92 8.01 -2.76
C LEU A 56 8.36 9.47 -2.76
N SER A 57 7.40 10.36 -2.99
CA SER A 57 7.60 11.79 -2.98
C SER A 57 6.67 12.44 -1.95
N PHE A 58 7.21 13.28 -1.09
CA PHE A 58 6.44 13.98 -0.08
C PHE A 58 6.88 15.45 0.00
N TYR A 59 6.06 16.34 -0.54
CA TYR A 59 6.37 17.76 -0.66
C TYR A 59 5.50 18.60 0.26
N ASP A 60 6.10 19.59 0.92
CA ASP A 60 5.45 20.62 1.75
C ASP A 60 4.41 20.09 2.75
N ALA A 61 4.56 18.82 3.15
CA ALA A 61 3.62 18.08 3.99
C ALA A 61 2.17 18.01 3.44
N THR A 62 1.88 18.54 2.26
CA THR A 62 0.53 18.58 1.67
C THR A 62 0.37 17.64 0.49
N PHE A 63 1.47 17.11 -0.04
CA PHE A 63 1.48 16.25 -1.22
C PHE A 63 2.28 14.97 -0.95
N LEU A 64 1.65 13.83 -1.14
CA LEU A 64 2.26 12.51 -1.13
C LEU A 64 1.96 11.82 -2.46
N ASP A 65 2.98 11.47 -3.17
CA ASP A 65 2.90 10.61 -4.35
C ASP A 65 3.66 9.32 -4.09
N PHE A 66 3.02 8.23 -4.42
CA PHE A 66 3.54 6.89 -4.22
C PHE A 66 3.39 6.12 -5.52
N HIS A 67 4.50 5.60 -6.00
CA HIS A 67 4.54 4.80 -7.21
C HIS A 67 5.36 3.54 -6.97
N VAL A 68 4.83 2.41 -7.38
CA VAL A 68 5.53 1.14 -7.27
C VAL A 68 5.30 0.29 -8.51
N ASP A 69 6.38 -0.26 -9.01
CA ASP A 69 6.38 -1.32 -10.01
C ASP A 69 6.40 -2.67 -9.29
N GLY A 70 5.33 -3.43 -9.43
CA GLY A 70 5.17 -4.70 -8.77
C GLY A 70 5.86 -5.83 -9.51
N PHE A 71 6.75 -6.55 -8.81
CA PHE A 71 7.41 -7.75 -9.36
C PHE A 71 7.00 -9.00 -8.59
N ASP A 72 6.79 -10.09 -9.32
CA ASP A 72 6.72 -11.40 -8.70
C ASP A 72 8.13 -11.81 -8.25
N ARG A 73 8.29 -12.04 -6.95
CA ARG A 73 9.57 -12.48 -6.38
C ARG A 73 10.06 -13.81 -6.93
N LYS A 74 9.16 -14.69 -7.36
CA LYS A 74 9.51 -16.02 -7.84
C LYS A 74 9.94 -16.02 -9.31
N THR A 75 9.20 -15.29 -10.13
CA THR A 75 9.43 -15.27 -11.59
C THR A 75 10.26 -14.10 -12.04
N GLY A 76 10.29 -13.00 -11.26
CA GLY A 76 10.91 -11.72 -11.69
C GLY A 76 10.09 -10.97 -12.73
N GLU A 77 8.89 -11.45 -13.05
CA GLU A 77 7.99 -10.81 -14.00
C GLU A 77 7.35 -9.56 -13.41
N ASP A 78 7.18 -8.55 -14.25
CA ASP A 78 6.39 -7.36 -13.91
C ASP A 78 4.92 -7.76 -13.76
N LYS A 79 4.40 -7.54 -12.57
CA LYS A 79 2.99 -7.80 -12.22
C LYS A 79 2.14 -6.53 -12.26
N GLY A 80 2.74 -5.42 -12.65
CA GLY A 80 2.05 -4.17 -12.83
C GLY A 80 2.46 -3.03 -11.90
N CYS A 81 1.87 -1.88 -12.15
CA CYS A 81 2.16 -0.62 -11.49
C CYS A 81 1.01 -0.23 -10.56
N LEU A 82 1.35 0.12 -9.32
CA LEU A 82 0.44 0.74 -8.37
C LEU A 82 0.89 2.18 -8.10
N THR A 83 -0.02 3.12 -8.26
CA THR A 83 0.19 4.50 -7.84
C THR A 83 -0.91 4.96 -6.90
N PHE A 84 -0.60 5.84 -5.99
CA PHE A 84 -1.61 6.68 -5.35
C PHE A 84 -1.06 8.07 -5.05
N THR A 85 -1.94 9.06 -5.16
CA THR A 85 -1.66 10.45 -4.87
C THR A 85 -2.60 10.93 -3.77
N VAL A 86 -2.02 11.55 -2.76
CA VAL A 86 -2.75 12.28 -1.72
C VAL A 86 -2.27 13.71 -1.77
N SER A 87 -3.11 14.62 -2.27
CA SER A 87 -2.85 16.06 -2.28
C SER A 87 -3.95 16.75 -1.49
N ASP A 88 -3.61 17.52 -0.48
CA ASP A 88 -4.58 18.21 0.38
C ASP A 88 -4.16 19.70 0.53
N LYS A 89 -5.11 20.57 0.79
CA LYS A 89 -4.86 21.98 1.15
C LYS A 89 -4.27 22.14 2.55
N LYS A 90 -4.33 21.09 3.36
CA LYS A 90 -3.81 21.05 4.73
C LYS A 90 -2.74 19.97 4.83
N PRO A 91 -1.81 20.11 5.80
CA PRO A 91 -0.80 19.08 6.01
C PRO A 91 -1.40 17.69 6.16
N ILE A 92 -0.78 16.74 5.46
CA ILE A 92 -1.08 15.31 5.56
C ILE A 92 -0.58 14.83 6.92
N VAL A 93 -1.47 14.23 7.71
CA VAL A 93 -1.17 13.81 9.08
C VAL A 93 -1.33 12.31 9.27
N THR A 94 -0.57 11.75 10.18
CA THR A 94 -0.68 10.35 10.57
C THR A 94 -2.03 10.07 11.23
N GLY A 95 -2.54 8.86 11.06
CA GLY A 95 -3.81 8.43 11.65
C GLY A 95 -5.07 8.83 10.88
N LYS A 96 -5.03 9.88 10.06
CA LYS A 96 -6.15 10.31 9.23
C LYS A 96 -6.29 9.39 8.00
N ARG A 97 -7.52 9.03 7.65
CA ARG A 97 -7.85 8.39 6.37
C ARG A 97 -8.11 9.45 5.32
N TYR A 98 -7.49 9.29 4.16
CA TYR A 98 -7.71 10.07 2.95
C TYR A 98 -8.53 9.22 2.01
N ASN A 99 -9.80 9.61 1.80
CA ASN A 99 -10.75 8.80 1.03
C ASN A 99 -10.48 8.95 -0.46
N LEU A 100 -10.05 7.85 -1.08
CA LEU A 100 -9.78 7.78 -2.51
C LEU A 100 -11.06 7.92 -3.33
N ARG A 101 -10.95 8.58 -4.48
CA ARG A 101 -12.07 8.85 -5.39
C ARG A 101 -11.62 8.63 -6.83
N TYR A 102 -12.58 8.56 -7.71
CA TYR A 102 -12.29 8.60 -9.14
C TYR A 102 -11.72 9.98 -9.52
N TYR A 103 -10.67 9.95 -10.32
CA TYR A 103 -10.04 11.13 -10.86
C TYR A 103 -9.74 10.94 -12.34
N SER A 104 -10.18 11.88 -13.19
CA SER A 104 -10.04 11.82 -14.64
C SER A 104 -8.94 12.72 -15.20
N GLY A 105 -8.38 13.61 -14.38
CA GLY A 105 -7.35 14.56 -14.80
C GLY A 105 -5.98 13.92 -15.07
N SER A 106 -5.07 14.71 -15.61
CA SER A 106 -3.69 14.33 -15.85
C SER A 106 -2.87 14.26 -14.54
N ALA A 107 -1.61 13.82 -14.66
CA ALA A 107 -0.70 13.81 -13.52
C ALA A 107 -0.38 15.23 -13.02
N GLU A 108 -0.26 16.20 -13.96
CA GLU A 108 -0.01 17.59 -13.67
C GLU A 108 -1.18 18.22 -12.90
N ASP A 109 -2.41 17.92 -13.28
CA ASP A 109 -3.62 18.45 -12.61
C ASP A 109 -3.73 18.01 -11.16
N ARG A 110 -3.17 16.83 -10.80
CA ARG A 110 -3.20 16.30 -9.42
C ARG A 110 -2.46 17.20 -8.43
N VAL A 111 -1.45 17.88 -8.89
CA VAL A 111 -0.65 18.81 -8.06
C VAL A 111 -1.29 20.18 -8.01
N ALA A 112 -1.87 20.62 -9.13
CA ALA A 112 -2.38 21.98 -9.29
C ALA A 112 -3.70 22.25 -8.55
N GLU A 113 -4.56 21.25 -8.38
CA GLU A 113 -5.93 21.42 -7.87
C GLU A 113 -6.26 20.54 -6.65
N PRO A 114 -5.60 20.74 -5.48
CA PRO A 114 -5.96 20.00 -4.28
C PRO A 114 -7.37 20.41 -3.76
N PRO A 115 -8.15 19.47 -3.16
CA PRO A 115 -7.70 18.14 -2.72
C PRO A 115 -7.90 17.04 -3.79
N VAL A 116 -6.86 16.28 -4.03
CA VAL A 116 -6.89 15.08 -4.89
C VAL A 116 -6.48 13.86 -4.08
N PHE A 117 -7.36 12.86 -4.03
CA PHE A 117 -7.13 11.58 -3.37
C PHE A 117 -7.43 10.47 -4.37
N PHE A 118 -6.43 9.89 -4.95
CA PHE A 118 -6.53 9.01 -6.10
C PHE A 118 -5.60 7.82 -5.98
N ALA A 119 -6.00 6.68 -6.53
CA ALA A 119 -5.13 5.52 -6.73
C ALA A 119 -5.40 4.85 -8.08
N GLU A 120 -4.38 4.21 -8.63
CA GLU A 120 -4.47 3.45 -9.87
C GLU A 120 -3.62 2.17 -9.76
N PHE A 121 -4.14 1.07 -10.30
CA PHE A 121 -3.43 -0.18 -10.47
C PHE A 121 -3.68 -0.71 -11.89
N ASN A 122 -2.64 -0.77 -12.72
CA ASN A 122 -2.70 -1.33 -14.08
C ASN A 122 -3.86 -0.76 -14.94
N GLY A 123 -4.07 0.56 -14.91
CA GLY A 123 -5.16 1.20 -15.64
C GLY A 123 -6.54 1.08 -14.98
N TYR A 124 -6.62 0.45 -13.80
CA TYR A 124 -7.81 0.49 -12.94
C TYR A 124 -7.72 1.68 -12.01
N ARG A 125 -8.63 2.64 -12.14
CA ARG A 125 -8.69 3.87 -11.34
C ARG A 125 -9.59 3.70 -10.13
N SER A 126 -9.18 4.21 -8.99
CA SER A 126 -9.96 4.12 -7.74
C SER A 126 -11.34 4.75 -7.89
N THR A 127 -12.36 4.03 -7.44
CA THR A 127 -13.74 4.53 -7.34
C THR A 127 -14.13 4.81 -5.90
N SER A 128 -13.51 4.10 -4.97
CA SER A 128 -13.67 4.26 -3.53
C SER A 128 -12.47 3.67 -2.80
N GLY A 129 -12.35 3.96 -1.52
CA GLY A 129 -11.29 3.42 -0.68
C GLY A 129 -10.58 4.48 0.14
N TRP A 130 -9.40 4.13 0.65
CA TRP A 130 -8.67 5.04 1.51
C TRP A 130 -7.17 4.72 1.54
N VAL A 131 -6.37 5.76 1.84
CA VAL A 131 -4.98 5.68 2.27
C VAL A 131 -4.87 6.29 3.66
N LYS A 132 -4.04 5.70 4.51
CA LYS A 132 -3.77 6.19 5.87
C LYS A 132 -2.29 6.09 6.15
N LEU A 133 -1.65 7.20 6.51
CA LEU A 133 -0.29 7.19 7.03
C LEU A 133 -0.30 6.70 8.48
N ARG A 134 0.55 5.73 8.78
CA ARG A 134 0.77 5.22 10.14
C ARG A 134 1.86 6.00 10.86
N SER A 135 2.96 6.26 10.19
CA SER A 135 4.06 7.02 10.76
C SER A 135 4.80 7.86 9.73
N ILE A 136 5.35 8.97 10.20
CA ILE A 136 6.35 9.79 9.53
C ILE A 136 7.42 10.02 10.59
N LYS A 137 8.65 9.55 10.36
CA LYS A 137 9.74 9.67 11.35
C LYS A 137 11.09 9.87 10.66
N PRO A 138 12.07 10.50 11.32
CA PRO A 138 13.40 10.63 10.78
C PRO A 138 14.01 9.26 10.41
N TYR A 139 14.74 9.23 9.31
CA TYR A 139 15.57 8.09 8.96
C TYR A 139 16.93 8.23 9.65
N LYS A 140 17.30 7.25 10.47
CA LYS A 140 18.47 7.36 11.35
C LYS A 140 19.80 7.35 10.61
N ASP A 141 19.84 6.65 9.46
CA ASP A 141 21.08 6.38 8.75
C ASP A 141 21.44 7.51 7.76
N LYS A 142 20.55 8.48 7.56
CA LYS A 142 20.78 9.60 6.65
C LYS A 142 20.00 10.83 7.08
N GLU A 143 20.74 11.89 7.43
CA GLU A 143 20.15 13.18 7.82
C GLU A 143 19.30 13.79 6.72
N GLY A 144 18.18 14.42 7.09
CA GLY A 144 17.23 15.02 6.16
C GLY A 144 16.21 14.05 5.57
N TYR A 145 16.46 12.74 5.62
CA TYR A 145 15.54 11.73 5.13
C TYR A 145 14.53 11.31 6.19
N LYS A 146 13.35 10.92 5.74
CA LYS A 146 12.28 10.42 6.61
C LYS A 146 11.74 9.10 6.10
N ILE A 147 11.24 8.30 7.02
CA ILE A 147 10.49 7.08 6.73
C ILE A 147 9.02 7.42 6.79
N ILE A 148 8.30 7.07 5.73
CA ILE A 148 6.84 7.11 5.70
C ILE A 148 6.31 5.69 5.58
N SER A 149 5.38 5.33 6.45
CA SER A 149 4.67 4.07 6.36
C SER A 149 3.17 4.26 6.45
N GLY A 150 2.44 3.37 5.81
CA GLY A 150 0.98 3.47 5.79
C GLY A 150 0.28 2.21 5.35
N ASN A 151 -1.04 2.33 5.29
CA ASN A 151 -1.96 1.30 4.82
C ASN A 151 -2.89 1.88 3.78
N PHE A 152 -3.41 1.02 2.90
CA PHE A 152 -4.40 1.40 1.90
C PHE A 152 -5.32 0.23 1.53
N GLU A 153 -6.52 0.59 1.12
CA GLU A 153 -7.49 -0.32 0.51
C GLU A 153 -8.34 0.49 -0.47
N PHE A 154 -8.67 -0.08 -1.62
CA PHE A 154 -9.56 0.59 -2.56
C PHE A 154 -10.20 -0.37 -3.56
N GLU A 155 -11.33 0.06 -4.10
CA GLU A 155 -11.93 -0.52 -5.28
C GLU A 155 -11.57 0.34 -6.49
N ALA A 156 -11.31 -0.30 -7.62
CA ALA A 156 -10.90 0.38 -8.84
C ALA A 156 -11.60 -0.21 -10.05
N ARG A 157 -11.83 0.64 -11.07
CA ARG A 157 -12.50 0.27 -12.31
C ARG A 157 -11.68 0.69 -13.52
N ASN A 158 -11.62 -0.16 -14.52
CA ASN A 158 -10.99 0.16 -15.81
C ASN A 158 -12.00 0.76 -16.80
N ALA A 159 -11.49 1.19 -17.96
CA ALA A 159 -12.30 1.78 -19.03
C ALA A 159 -13.36 0.80 -19.59
N ALA A 160 -13.14 -0.51 -19.51
CA ALA A 160 -14.10 -1.54 -19.91
C ALA A 160 -15.17 -1.84 -18.84
N GLY A 161 -15.18 -1.09 -17.73
CA GLY A 161 -16.15 -1.26 -16.64
C GLY A 161 -15.83 -2.40 -15.66
N ARG A 162 -14.74 -3.15 -15.85
CA ARG A 162 -14.33 -4.21 -14.93
C ARG A 162 -13.84 -3.59 -13.61
N THR A 163 -14.23 -4.20 -12.51
CA THR A 163 -13.84 -3.75 -11.15
C THR A 163 -12.89 -4.75 -10.51
N ILE A 164 -11.92 -4.26 -9.78
CA ILE A 164 -11.03 -5.03 -8.92
C ILE A 164 -11.06 -4.45 -7.50
N LYS A 165 -10.66 -5.28 -6.53
CA LYS A 165 -10.55 -4.88 -5.14
C LYS A 165 -9.12 -5.05 -4.64
N ILE A 166 -8.52 -3.95 -4.19
CA ILE A 166 -7.21 -3.95 -3.53
C ILE A 166 -7.41 -3.90 -2.03
N THR A 167 -6.84 -4.88 -1.31
CA THR A 167 -7.01 -5.06 0.13
C THR A 167 -5.69 -5.34 0.82
N ASN A 168 -5.66 -5.12 2.15
CA ASN A 168 -4.49 -5.39 2.99
C ASN A 168 -3.22 -4.69 2.50
N GLY A 169 -3.38 -3.50 1.91
CA GLY A 169 -2.28 -2.71 1.41
C GLY A 169 -1.44 -2.15 2.55
N THR A 170 -0.12 -2.36 2.47
CA THR A 170 0.87 -1.78 3.38
C THR A 170 2.04 -1.24 2.58
N PHE A 171 2.61 -0.15 3.01
CA PHE A 171 3.84 0.39 2.43
C PHE A 171 4.77 0.96 3.50
N ASP A 172 6.05 0.95 3.17
CA ASP A 172 7.14 1.49 3.98
C ASP A 172 8.24 2.01 3.03
N GLY A 173 8.49 3.29 3.03
CA GLY A 173 9.43 3.93 2.12
C GLY A 173 10.21 5.06 2.77
N ILE A 174 11.34 5.43 2.14
CA ILE A 174 12.21 6.55 2.51
C ILE A 174 12.03 7.64 1.45
N TYR A 175 12.01 8.89 1.87
CA TYR A 175 11.99 10.05 0.97
C TYR A 175 12.95 11.12 1.46
#